data_f06e151e0d75891f75947af24d79e0ef
#
_entry.id   f06e151e0d75891f75947af24d79e0ef
#
_cell.length_a   1.000
_cell.length_b   1.000
_cell.length_c   1.000
_cell.angle_alpha   90.00
_cell.angle_beta   90.00
_cell.angle_gamma   90.00
#
_symmetry.space_group_name_H-M   'P 1'
#
loop_
_entity.id
_entity.type
_entity.pdbx_description
1 polymer ?
#
loop_
_entity_poly.entity_id
_entity_poly.type
_entity_poly.pdbx_seq_one_letter_code
_entity_poly.pdbx_strand_id
1 'polypeptide(L)'
;MTYGWAILIVLIVLAALFFLGVFNPKSTNTCIVTAPFTCTDVKASGTTLTLVLAASGTYSAGPSIAAAGVTINGVASSAGGATISTVTPTAITWTIPSQTVGSKFSGTSTITYTQSGGTSHTTTLQFSGVAE
;
A
#
# COMPACT_ATOMS: atom_id res chain seq x y z
N MET A 1 44.67 -29.31 -0.05
CA MET A 1 44.87 -27.91 0.31
C MET A 1 44.74 -26.94 -0.88
N THR A 2 44.55 -27.44 -2.08
CA THR A 2 44.54 -26.63 -3.32
C THR A 2 43.32 -25.73 -3.48
N TYR A 3 42.23 -25.94 -2.70
CA TYR A 3 40.95 -25.21 -2.86
C TYR A 3 40.57 -24.35 -1.63
N GLY A 4 41.41 -24.31 -0.59
CA GLY A 4 41.09 -23.57 0.63
C GLY A 4 40.95 -22.07 0.43
N TRP A 5 41.75 -21.48 -0.43
CA TRP A 5 41.68 -20.06 -0.79
C TRP A 5 40.43 -19.73 -1.63
N ALA A 6 40.01 -20.66 -2.49
CA ALA A 6 38.79 -20.47 -3.29
C ALA A 6 37.53 -20.46 -2.41
N ILE A 7 37.47 -21.36 -1.42
CA ILE A 7 36.37 -21.38 -0.43
C ILE A 7 36.34 -20.09 0.38
N LEU A 8 37.53 -19.59 0.78
CA LEU A 8 37.64 -18.34 1.52
C LEU A 8 37.08 -17.15 0.72
N ILE A 9 37.39 -17.04 -0.58
CA ILE A 9 36.88 -15.99 -1.46
C ILE A 9 35.37 -16.10 -1.59
N VAL A 10 34.81 -17.28 -1.77
CA VAL A 10 33.36 -17.49 -1.86
C VAL A 10 32.66 -17.06 -0.57
N LEU A 11 33.23 -17.38 0.60
CA LEU A 11 32.67 -16.95 1.89
C LEU A 11 32.67 -15.43 2.05
N ILE A 12 33.75 -14.76 1.63
CA ILE A 12 33.85 -13.30 1.69
C ILE A 12 32.81 -12.65 0.76
N VAL A 13 32.62 -13.17 -0.44
CA VAL A 13 31.64 -12.67 -1.39
C VAL A 13 30.22 -12.85 -0.84
N LEU A 14 29.89 -14.01 -0.28
CA LEU A 14 28.60 -14.26 0.35
C LEU A 14 28.34 -13.32 1.53
N ALA A 15 29.34 -13.10 2.39
CA ALA A 15 29.24 -12.14 3.49
C ALA A 15 28.98 -10.72 3.00
N ALA A 16 29.69 -10.28 1.95
CA ALA A 16 29.46 -8.96 1.33
C ALA A 16 28.04 -8.83 0.76
N LEU A 17 27.53 -9.87 0.11
CA LEU A 17 26.15 -9.89 -0.41
C LEU A 17 25.11 -9.81 0.71
N PHE A 18 25.34 -10.45 1.84
CA PHE A 18 24.48 -10.33 3.03
C PHE A 18 24.45 -8.90 3.57
N PHE A 19 25.62 -8.26 3.66
CA PHE A 19 25.71 -6.86 4.11
C PHE A 19 25.01 -5.88 3.15
N LEU A 20 25.03 -6.14 1.86
CA LEU A 20 24.33 -5.34 0.87
C LEU A 20 22.82 -5.59 0.84
N GLY A 21 22.32 -6.56 1.58
CA GLY A 21 20.91 -6.87 1.67
C GLY A 21 20.33 -7.50 0.40
N VAL A 22 21.15 -8.11 -0.45
CA VAL A 22 20.72 -8.75 -1.70
C VAL A 22 19.76 -9.90 -1.44
N PHE A 23 19.90 -10.59 -0.32
CA PHE A 23 19.02 -11.70 0.08
C PHE A 23 17.78 -11.26 0.87
N ASN A 24 17.68 -9.97 1.21
CA ASN A 24 16.52 -9.37 1.82
C ASN A 24 15.95 -8.29 0.90
N PRO A 25 15.34 -8.67 -0.23
CA PRO A 25 14.72 -7.69 -1.10
C PRO A 25 13.65 -6.95 -0.32
N LYS A 26 13.80 -5.63 -0.18
CA LYS A 26 12.74 -4.78 0.35
C LYS A 26 11.57 -4.90 -0.62
N SER A 27 10.48 -5.49 -0.17
CA SER A 27 9.26 -5.47 -0.96
C SER A 27 8.81 -4.02 -1.09
N THR A 28 8.67 -3.58 -2.33
CA THR A 28 8.12 -2.26 -2.63
C THR A 28 6.64 -2.25 -2.25
N ASN A 29 6.21 -1.17 -1.64
CA ASN A 29 4.79 -0.94 -1.41
C ASN A 29 4.10 -0.79 -2.76
N THR A 30 3.03 -1.54 -2.97
CA THR A 30 2.26 -1.53 -4.20
C THR A 30 0.81 -1.18 -3.93
N CYS A 31 0.22 -0.41 -4.82
CA CYS A 31 -1.17 -0.03 -4.76
C CYS A 31 -1.75 -0.07 -6.16
N ILE A 32 -2.80 -0.86 -6.36
CA ILE A 32 -3.43 -1.08 -7.66
C ILE A 32 -4.90 -0.69 -7.56
N VAL A 33 -5.31 0.19 -8.45
CA VAL A 33 -6.70 0.63 -8.56
C VAL A 33 -7.07 0.81 -10.03
N THR A 34 -8.34 0.59 -10.35
CA THR A 34 -8.86 0.80 -11.72
C THR A 34 -9.10 2.28 -12.01
N ALA A 35 -8.89 2.69 -13.26
CA ALA A 35 -9.29 4.03 -13.70
C ALA A 35 -10.78 4.27 -13.39
N PRO A 36 -11.18 5.50 -13.02
CA PRO A 36 -10.46 6.78 -13.14
C PRO A 36 -9.60 7.16 -11.92
N PHE A 37 -9.31 6.21 -11.06
CA PHE A 37 -8.52 6.47 -9.85
C PHE A 37 -7.05 6.15 -10.06
N THR A 38 -6.21 6.83 -9.31
CA THR A 38 -4.76 6.56 -9.23
C THR A 38 -4.34 6.47 -7.76
N CYS A 39 -3.49 5.51 -7.45
CA CYS A 39 -2.86 5.38 -6.16
C CYS A 39 -1.36 5.65 -6.33
N THR A 40 -0.87 6.65 -5.64
CA THR A 40 0.52 7.10 -5.76
C THR A 40 1.41 6.47 -4.71
N ASP A 41 0.88 6.27 -3.51
CA ASP A 41 1.66 5.76 -2.39
C ASP A 41 0.77 5.03 -1.37
N VAL A 42 1.38 4.08 -0.66
CA VAL A 42 0.77 3.37 0.46
C VAL A 42 1.79 3.18 1.57
N LYS A 43 1.41 3.51 2.78
CA LYS A 43 2.26 3.38 3.96
C LYS A 43 1.45 2.84 5.13
N ALA A 44 1.94 1.79 5.77
CA ALA A 44 1.42 1.31 7.05
C ALA A 44 2.49 1.51 8.13
N SER A 45 2.15 2.17 9.21
CA SER A 45 3.05 2.45 10.32
C SER A 45 2.29 2.34 11.65
N GLY A 46 2.68 1.38 12.47
CA GLY A 46 2.01 1.11 13.75
C GLY A 46 0.52 0.82 13.55
N THR A 47 -0.33 1.71 14.02
CA THR A 47 -1.81 1.61 13.91
C THR A 47 -2.40 2.50 12.81
N THR A 48 -1.57 3.08 11.96
CA THR A 48 -2.02 4.01 10.92
C THR A 48 -1.70 3.48 9.53
N LEU A 49 -2.70 3.44 8.66
CA LEU A 49 -2.55 3.22 7.23
C LEU A 49 -2.78 4.55 6.52
N THR A 50 -1.88 4.93 5.63
CA THR A 50 -2.00 6.10 4.78
C THR A 50 -2.01 5.67 3.32
N LEU A 51 -3.00 6.09 2.56
CA LEU A 51 -3.08 5.92 1.11
C LEU A 51 -3.11 7.30 0.46
N VAL A 52 -2.30 7.50 -0.56
CA VAL A 52 -2.32 8.73 -1.36
C VAL A 52 -3.05 8.44 -2.66
N LEU A 53 -4.24 8.98 -2.79
CA LEU A 53 -5.17 8.71 -3.87
C LEU A 53 -5.54 9.99 -4.61
N ALA A 54 -5.77 9.84 -5.90
CA ALA A 54 -6.33 10.88 -6.74
C ALA A 54 -7.42 10.28 -7.65
N ALA A 55 -8.34 11.12 -8.08
CA ALA A 55 -9.39 10.76 -9.02
C ALA A 55 -9.39 11.73 -10.20
N SER A 56 -9.78 11.25 -11.37
CA SER A 56 -9.99 12.08 -12.54
C SER A 56 -11.45 12.03 -13.00
N GLY A 57 -11.95 13.11 -13.55
CA GLY A 57 -13.34 13.19 -14.03
C GLY A 57 -14.20 14.11 -13.19
N THR A 58 -15.49 14.13 -13.53
CA THR A 58 -16.50 14.93 -12.85
C THR A 58 -17.50 14.01 -12.12
N TYR A 59 -17.83 14.37 -10.90
CA TYR A 59 -18.68 13.57 -10.02
C TYR A 59 -19.84 14.39 -9.47
N SER A 60 -21.02 13.81 -9.41
CA SER A 60 -22.16 14.38 -8.70
C SER A 60 -22.09 14.06 -7.19
N ALA A 61 -21.53 12.88 -6.84
CA ALA A 61 -21.10 12.56 -5.49
C ALA A 61 -19.62 12.17 -5.53
N GLY A 62 -18.78 12.91 -4.83
CA GLY A 62 -17.34 12.71 -4.85
C GLY A 62 -16.92 11.31 -4.42
N PRO A 63 -15.83 10.78 -5.00
CA PRO A 63 -15.32 9.47 -4.61
C PRO A 63 -14.92 9.48 -3.15
N SER A 64 -15.34 8.49 -2.42
CA SER A 64 -15.06 8.39 -0.98
C SER A 64 -14.78 6.96 -0.54
N ILE A 65 -14.05 6.84 0.54
CA ILE A 65 -13.83 5.57 1.23
C ILE A 65 -14.34 5.73 2.66
N ALA A 66 -15.20 4.81 3.09
CA ALA A 66 -15.75 4.82 4.44
C ALA A 66 -14.69 4.48 5.50
N ALA A 67 -14.97 4.81 6.75
CA ALA A 67 -14.09 4.51 7.88
C ALA A 67 -13.77 3.02 8.02
N ALA A 68 -14.75 2.14 7.81
CA ALA A 68 -14.57 0.69 7.79
C ALA A 68 -14.36 0.13 6.37
N GLY A 69 -14.12 0.99 5.37
CA GLY A 69 -14.00 0.62 3.96
C GLY A 69 -12.63 0.05 3.57
N VAL A 70 -11.70 -0.05 4.50
CA VAL A 70 -10.38 -0.63 4.29
C VAL A 70 -10.27 -1.91 5.12
N THR A 71 -9.82 -2.98 4.48
CA THR A 71 -9.51 -4.25 5.16
C THR A 71 -8.02 -4.51 4.99
N ILE A 72 -7.31 -4.73 6.10
CA ILE A 72 -5.89 -5.07 6.12
C ILE A 72 -5.69 -6.41 6.83
N ASN A 73 -4.99 -7.34 6.19
CA ASN A 73 -4.77 -8.70 6.71
C ASN A 73 -6.06 -9.38 7.20
N GLY A 74 -7.19 -9.11 6.52
CA GLY A 74 -8.50 -9.67 6.88
C GLY A 74 -9.27 -8.91 7.98
N VAL A 75 -8.73 -7.83 8.51
CA VAL A 75 -9.36 -7.03 9.56
C VAL A 75 -9.74 -5.65 9.02
N ALA A 76 -10.99 -5.24 9.25
CA ALA A 76 -11.46 -3.93 8.83
C ALA A 76 -10.87 -2.81 9.69
N SER A 77 -10.64 -1.66 9.06
CA SER A 77 -10.25 -0.43 9.75
C SER A 77 -11.34 0.05 10.72
N SER A 78 -10.94 0.67 11.81
CA SER A 78 -11.88 1.12 12.86
C SER A 78 -12.29 2.58 12.72
N ALA A 79 -11.44 3.41 12.12
CA ALA A 79 -11.70 4.84 11.94
C ALA A 79 -10.90 5.39 10.75
N GLY A 80 -11.29 6.54 10.24
CA GLY A 80 -10.63 7.21 9.13
C GLY A 80 -11.54 7.34 7.92
N GLY A 81 -10.92 7.44 6.76
CA GLY A 81 -11.63 7.64 5.50
C GLY A 81 -11.86 9.11 5.18
N ALA A 82 -12.05 9.39 3.93
CA ALA A 82 -12.32 10.72 3.41
C ALA A 82 -12.76 10.67 1.94
N THR A 83 -13.09 11.84 1.42
CA THR A 83 -13.34 12.05 -0.01
C THR A 83 -12.00 12.16 -0.75
N ILE A 84 -11.90 11.51 -1.90
CA ILE A 84 -10.74 11.57 -2.78
C ILE A 84 -10.83 12.85 -3.62
N SER A 85 -9.77 13.65 -3.63
CA SER A 85 -9.71 14.86 -4.44
C SER A 85 -9.58 14.53 -5.93
N THR A 86 -10.25 15.33 -6.76
CA THR A 86 -10.11 15.28 -8.22
C THR A 86 -9.06 16.26 -8.76
N VAL A 87 -8.47 17.06 -7.90
CA VAL A 87 -7.53 18.13 -8.30
C VAL A 87 -6.08 17.72 -7.98
N THR A 88 -5.85 17.23 -6.76
CA THR A 88 -4.52 16.87 -6.27
C THR A 88 -4.55 15.52 -5.56
N PRO A 89 -3.47 14.75 -5.60
CA PRO A 89 -3.35 13.55 -4.76
C PRO A 89 -3.55 13.90 -3.28
N THR A 90 -4.39 13.14 -2.61
CA THR A 90 -4.74 13.37 -1.21
C THR A 90 -4.32 12.18 -0.37
N ALA A 91 -3.61 12.45 0.71
CA ALA A 91 -3.29 11.44 1.72
C ALA A 91 -4.49 11.22 2.64
N ILE A 92 -4.99 10.00 2.68
CA ILE A 92 -6.11 9.60 3.53
C ILE A 92 -5.60 8.58 4.54
N THR A 93 -5.98 8.76 5.78
CA THR A 93 -5.52 7.91 6.88
C THR A 93 -6.65 7.08 7.48
N TRP A 94 -6.30 5.87 7.91
CA TRP A 94 -7.19 4.97 8.65
C TRP A 94 -6.49 4.44 9.87
N THR A 95 -7.27 4.17 10.90
CA THR A 95 -6.82 3.42 12.06
C THR A 95 -6.99 1.93 11.79
N ILE A 96 -5.89 1.20 11.85
CA ILE A 96 -5.80 -0.23 11.54
C ILE A 96 -5.26 -0.99 12.76
N PRO A 97 -5.41 -2.32 12.80
CA PRO A 97 -4.71 -3.13 13.80
C PRO A 97 -3.21 -2.91 13.74
N SER A 98 -2.55 -2.93 14.89
CA SER A 98 -1.12 -2.67 15.01
C SER A 98 -0.29 -3.56 14.09
N GLN A 99 0.58 -2.94 13.32
CA GLN A 99 1.52 -3.59 12.41
C GLN A 99 2.94 -3.54 13.00
N THR A 100 3.61 -4.67 12.98
CA THR A 100 5.03 -4.74 13.40
C THR A 100 5.92 -4.23 12.26
N VAL A 101 6.89 -3.38 12.59
CA VAL A 101 7.88 -2.89 11.62
C VAL A 101 8.57 -4.06 10.91
N GLY A 102 8.62 -4.00 9.58
CA GLY A 102 9.19 -5.06 8.75
C GLY A 102 8.22 -6.20 8.42
N SER A 103 7.02 -6.24 8.99
CA SER A 103 6.00 -7.24 8.64
C SER A 103 5.31 -6.88 7.33
N LYS A 104 4.97 -7.90 6.55
CA LYS A 104 4.20 -7.72 5.32
C LYS A 104 2.74 -7.46 5.65
N PHE A 105 2.14 -6.55 4.91
CA PHE A 105 0.71 -6.31 4.97
C PHE A 105 0.10 -6.37 3.56
N SER A 106 -1.14 -6.73 3.50
CA SER A 106 -1.94 -6.66 2.28
C SER A 106 -3.38 -6.34 2.64
N GLY A 107 -4.06 -5.66 1.74
CA GLY A 107 -5.43 -5.29 2.00
C GLY A 107 -6.17 -4.83 0.77
N THR A 108 -7.44 -4.56 0.99
CA THR A 108 -8.36 -4.04 -0.03
C THR A 108 -9.15 -2.88 0.53
N SER A 109 -9.56 -2.00 -0.36
CA SER A 109 -10.43 -0.89 -0.05
C SER A 109 -11.51 -0.74 -1.11
N THR A 110 -12.68 -0.29 -0.72
CA THR A 110 -13.79 -0.03 -1.65
C THR A 110 -14.02 1.47 -1.76
N ILE A 111 -13.95 1.97 -3.01
CA ILE A 111 -14.23 3.36 -3.34
C ILE A 111 -15.63 3.43 -3.90
N THR A 112 -16.48 4.28 -3.34
CA THR A 112 -17.83 4.55 -3.83
C THR A 112 -17.87 5.94 -4.45
N TYR A 113 -18.45 6.06 -5.63
CA TYR A 113 -18.54 7.31 -6.36
C TYR A 113 -19.76 7.34 -7.28
N THR A 114 -20.19 8.53 -7.67
CA THR A 114 -21.25 8.73 -8.66
C THR A 114 -20.74 9.72 -9.70
N GLN A 115 -20.64 9.28 -10.94
CA GLN A 115 -20.28 10.17 -12.04
C GLN A 115 -21.42 11.15 -12.33
N SER A 116 -21.07 12.32 -12.83
CA SER A 116 -22.05 13.36 -13.17
C SER A 116 -23.05 12.86 -14.20
N GLY A 117 -24.33 12.86 -13.85
CA GLY A 117 -25.41 12.33 -14.68
C GLY A 117 -25.57 10.81 -14.69
N GLY A 118 -24.79 10.10 -13.85
CA GLY A 118 -24.81 8.64 -13.77
C GLY A 118 -25.40 8.09 -12.48
N THR A 119 -25.18 6.79 -12.30
CA THR A 119 -25.55 6.04 -11.09
C THR A 119 -24.35 5.85 -10.18
N SER A 120 -24.59 5.42 -8.95
CA SER A 120 -23.51 5.08 -7.99
C SER A 120 -22.74 3.84 -8.45
N HIS A 121 -21.43 3.93 -8.37
CA HIS A 121 -20.50 2.85 -8.68
C HIS A 121 -19.58 2.57 -7.51
N THR A 122 -19.07 1.34 -7.47
CA THR A 122 -18.02 0.94 -6.53
C THR A 122 -16.86 0.33 -7.28
N THR A 123 -15.64 0.61 -6.83
CA THR A 123 -14.44 -0.03 -7.34
C THR A 123 -13.57 -0.50 -6.18
N THR A 124 -12.80 -1.55 -6.41
CA THR A 124 -11.91 -2.11 -5.39
C THR A 124 -10.48 -1.69 -5.68
N LEU A 125 -9.80 -1.23 -4.64
CA LEU A 125 -8.39 -0.92 -4.60
C LEU A 125 -7.68 -2.03 -3.82
N GLN A 126 -6.55 -2.48 -4.33
CA GLN A 126 -5.70 -3.46 -3.66
C GLN A 126 -4.34 -2.85 -3.34
N PHE A 127 -3.85 -3.12 -2.14
CA PHE A 127 -2.55 -2.63 -1.71
C PHE A 127 -1.79 -3.69 -0.93
N SER A 128 -0.47 -3.61 -0.98
CA SER A 128 0.41 -4.47 -0.22
C SER A 128 1.76 -3.79 0.00
N GLY A 129 2.48 -4.23 1.00
CA GLY A 129 3.78 -3.68 1.30
C GLY A 129 4.38 -4.24 2.58
N VAL A 130 5.33 -3.49 3.11
CA VAL A 130 6.00 -3.78 4.38
C VAL A 130 5.76 -2.63 5.34
N ALA A 131 5.35 -2.93 6.56
CA ALA A 131 5.11 -1.93 7.60
C ALA A 131 6.41 -1.24 8.01
N GLU A 132 6.31 0.05 8.21
CA GLU A 132 7.42 0.92 8.63
C GLU A 132 7.36 1.30 10.11
#